data_2b308120909484503292cfde3631aef4
#
_entry.id   2b308120909484503292cfde3631aef4
#
_cell.length_a   1.000
_cell.length_b   1.000
_cell.length_c   1.000
_cell.angle_alpha   90.00
_cell.angle_beta   90.00
_cell.angle_gamma   90.00
#
_symmetry.space_group_name_H-M   'P 1'
#
loop_
_entity.id
_entity.type
_entity.pdbx_description
1 polymer ?
#
loop_
_entity_poly.entity_id
_entity_poly.type
_entity_poly.pdbx_seq_one_letter_code
_entity_poly.pdbx_strand_id
1 'polypeptide(L)'
;MTMQTMHPAVLLGAYGWEQSRMPADEFELRMKAAHDLMDANDWRALFVYGDAVEHRALGFLTNFIPRLRWAIAMLPRDATPRILLSVGQRDVPYMGAMTWIEDVHTGWTWDASFDPWFDEFCTREDGTVKIGLLGKDLMRREFLTALENSTAGRIEFERGDEIFAPLLSKKRPREMALISDAWRIVEAAADAMAQSWQGGSDAMHSAIEAERRARGLAAHDVRVLFSTDGGRTLVPFYGITEGRGDPMVAYIAVKYLGLWAESFVTIGDGAQQAKARAGAALGAMIAAAKPGVPVSEIADIALGHLAGSAAHPMIGANFGHAIGLSMTEAPEFTIDNSASLQSGNCYTLRFGISDEAVGCALVSAMVHI
;
A
#
# COMPACT_ATOMS: atom_id res chain seq x y z
N MET A 1 -13.24 -28.42 -24.49
CA MET A 1 -12.05 -27.73 -23.93
C MET A 1 -12.26 -26.24 -24.15
N THR A 2 -12.66 -25.53 -23.15
CA THR A 2 -12.76 -24.07 -23.23
C THR A 2 -11.35 -23.49 -23.20
N MET A 3 -10.97 -22.76 -24.24
CA MET A 3 -9.67 -22.10 -24.31
C MET A 3 -9.60 -21.08 -23.14
N GLN A 4 -8.78 -21.37 -22.14
CA GLN A 4 -8.45 -20.42 -21.11
C GLN A 4 -7.54 -19.35 -21.71
N THR A 5 -7.98 -18.10 -21.70
CA THR A 5 -7.14 -16.98 -22.14
C THR A 5 -6.44 -16.39 -20.92
N MET A 6 -5.17 -16.00 -21.06
CA MET A 6 -4.42 -15.30 -20.00
C MET A 6 -4.99 -13.93 -19.65
N HIS A 7 -5.87 -13.43 -20.48
CA HIS A 7 -6.46 -12.07 -20.36
C HIS A 7 -7.16 -11.80 -19.01
N PRO A 8 -8.02 -12.69 -18.46
CA PRO A 8 -8.64 -12.45 -17.17
C PRO A 8 -7.65 -12.29 -16.03
N ALA A 9 -6.68 -13.22 -15.92
CA ALA A 9 -5.68 -13.19 -14.85
C ALA A 9 -4.82 -11.91 -14.87
N VAL A 10 -4.61 -11.30 -16.04
CA VAL A 10 -3.88 -10.03 -16.15
C VAL A 10 -4.72 -8.82 -15.72
N LEU A 11 -6.04 -8.85 -15.94
CA LEU A 11 -6.91 -7.71 -15.76
C LEU A 11 -7.64 -7.68 -14.40
N LEU A 12 -7.87 -8.85 -13.78
CA LEU A 12 -8.71 -8.96 -12.59
C LEU A 12 -8.03 -8.47 -11.32
N GLY A 13 -6.98 -9.14 -10.91
CA GLY A 13 -6.30 -8.89 -9.65
C GLY A 13 -4.81 -8.64 -9.82
N ALA A 14 -4.21 -8.00 -8.83
CA ALA A 14 -2.80 -7.68 -8.86
C ALA A 14 -1.91 -8.92 -8.70
N TYR A 15 -2.40 -9.96 -7.99
CA TYR A 15 -1.67 -11.21 -7.74
C TYR A 15 -2.64 -12.34 -7.39
N GLY A 16 -2.15 -13.59 -7.43
CA GLY A 16 -2.88 -14.75 -6.95
C GLY A 16 -2.85 -14.88 -5.43
N TRP A 17 -3.82 -15.57 -4.86
CA TRP A 17 -3.87 -15.87 -3.43
C TRP A 17 -2.87 -16.97 -3.09
N GLU A 18 -1.77 -16.59 -2.46
CA GLU A 18 -0.72 -17.50 -1.99
C GLU A 18 -1.10 -18.08 -0.61
N GLN A 19 -1.82 -19.19 -0.62
CA GLN A 19 -2.40 -19.79 0.58
C GLN A 19 -1.35 -20.30 1.59
N SER A 20 -0.15 -20.63 1.15
CA SER A 20 0.93 -21.03 2.04
C SER A 20 1.44 -19.87 2.91
N ARG A 21 1.24 -18.65 2.46
CA ARG A 21 1.70 -17.43 3.13
C ARG A 21 0.56 -16.69 3.84
N MET A 22 -0.64 -16.70 3.25
CA MET A 22 -1.86 -16.08 3.75
C MET A 22 -3.01 -17.09 3.69
N PRO A 23 -3.01 -18.11 4.56
CA PRO A 23 -4.03 -19.15 4.55
C PRO A 23 -5.42 -18.65 5.01
N ALA A 24 -6.45 -19.46 4.82
CA ALA A 24 -7.84 -19.11 5.11
C ALA A 24 -8.05 -18.68 6.58
N ASP A 25 -7.37 -19.31 7.54
CA ASP A 25 -7.45 -18.96 8.96
C ASP A 25 -7.04 -17.50 9.26
N GLU A 26 -6.17 -16.92 8.44
CA GLU A 26 -5.81 -15.51 8.57
C GLU A 26 -7.01 -14.60 8.24
N PHE A 27 -7.80 -14.95 7.23
CA PHE A 27 -9.01 -14.20 6.89
C PHE A 27 -10.13 -14.44 7.90
N GLU A 28 -10.24 -15.63 8.48
CA GLU A 28 -11.17 -15.88 9.60
C GLU A 28 -10.86 -14.95 10.79
N LEU A 29 -9.59 -14.79 11.14
CA LEU A 29 -9.17 -13.88 12.21
C LEU A 29 -9.44 -12.41 11.88
N ARG A 30 -9.23 -11.99 10.60
CA ARG A 30 -9.55 -10.62 10.14
C ARG A 30 -11.06 -10.37 10.15
N MET A 31 -11.83 -11.35 9.69
CA MET A 31 -13.29 -11.27 9.73
C MET A 31 -13.82 -11.22 11.17
N LYS A 32 -13.22 -12.01 12.09
CA LYS A 32 -13.60 -11.92 13.50
C LYS A 32 -13.36 -10.52 14.05
N ALA A 33 -12.21 -9.91 13.79
CA ALA A 33 -11.93 -8.54 14.23
C ALA A 33 -12.87 -7.51 13.58
N ALA A 34 -13.25 -7.72 12.31
CA ALA A 34 -14.28 -6.91 11.65
C ALA A 34 -15.66 -7.07 12.28
N HIS A 35 -16.06 -8.30 12.65
CA HIS A 35 -17.31 -8.56 13.37
C HIS A 35 -17.33 -7.91 14.75
N ASP A 36 -16.21 -7.91 15.50
CA ASP A 36 -16.12 -7.21 16.79
C ASP A 36 -16.36 -5.70 16.62
N LEU A 37 -15.88 -5.08 15.51
CA LEU A 37 -16.22 -3.69 15.19
C LEU A 37 -17.66 -3.48 14.74
N MET A 38 -18.22 -4.42 13.99
CA MET A 38 -19.63 -4.37 13.58
C MET A 38 -20.54 -4.42 14.81
N ASP A 39 -20.23 -5.29 15.79
CA ASP A 39 -20.95 -5.39 17.05
C ASP A 39 -20.91 -4.09 17.85
N ALA A 40 -19.75 -3.47 17.94
CA ALA A 40 -19.57 -2.22 18.67
C ALA A 40 -20.32 -1.02 18.05
N ASN A 41 -20.67 -1.09 16.75
CA ASN A 41 -21.31 -0.01 16.01
C ASN A 41 -22.74 -0.36 15.56
N ASP A 42 -23.27 -1.52 15.97
CA ASP A 42 -24.58 -2.02 15.57
C ASP A 42 -24.74 -2.17 14.04
N TRP A 43 -23.66 -2.55 13.36
CA TRP A 43 -23.66 -2.83 11.92
C TRP A 43 -23.98 -4.30 11.64
N ARG A 44 -24.93 -4.53 10.75
CA ARG A 44 -25.31 -5.89 10.32
C ARG A 44 -24.38 -6.43 9.23
N ALA A 45 -23.70 -5.56 8.54
CA ALA A 45 -22.72 -5.90 7.50
C ALA A 45 -21.66 -4.80 7.34
N LEU A 46 -20.54 -5.16 6.70
CA LEU A 46 -19.63 -4.21 6.08
C LEU A 46 -19.81 -4.23 4.56
N PHE A 47 -19.87 -3.06 3.97
CA PHE A 47 -19.84 -2.86 2.54
C PHE A 47 -18.52 -2.19 2.19
N VAL A 48 -17.61 -2.91 1.50
CA VAL A 48 -16.20 -2.52 1.36
C VAL A 48 -15.88 -2.28 -0.10
N TYR A 49 -15.76 -1.02 -0.46
CA TYR A 49 -15.35 -0.61 -1.80
C TYR A 49 -13.83 -0.44 -1.87
N GLY A 50 -13.25 -0.81 -3.02
CA GLY A 50 -11.86 -0.53 -3.35
C GLY A 50 -11.66 -0.49 -4.86
N ASP A 51 -10.66 0.25 -5.30
CA ASP A 51 -10.26 0.34 -6.68
C ASP A 51 -8.76 0.07 -6.88
N ALA A 52 -8.25 0.28 -8.08
CA ALA A 52 -6.84 0.05 -8.39
C ALA A 52 -5.88 1.00 -7.65
N VAL A 53 -6.37 2.12 -7.12
CA VAL A 53 -5.58 3.14 -6.42
C VAL A 53 -5.66 2.95 -4.91
N GLU A 54 -6.88 2.85 -4.39
CA GLU A 54 -7.13 2.64 -2.96
C GLU A 54 -7.98 1.39 -2.73
N HIS A 55 -7.38 0.40 -2.09
CA HIS A 55 -7.96 -0.93 -1.90
C HIS A 55 -7.58 -1.58 -0.56
N ARG A 56 -7.04 -0.81 0.39
CA ARG A 56 -6.51 -1.36 1.66
C ARG A 56 -7.53 -2.22 2.40
N ALA A 57 -8.70 -1.69 2.69
CA ALA A 57 -9.74 -2.43 3.42
C ALA A 57 -10.23 -3.65 2.63
N LEU A 58 -10.44 -3.49 1.31
CA LEU A 58 -10.84 -4.59 0.44
C LEU A 58 -9.78 -5.70 0.42
N GLY A 59 -8.52 -5.37 0.14
CA GLY A 59 -7.42 -6.34 0.12
C GLY A 59 -7.21 -7.02 1.47
N PHE A 60 -7.29 -6.26 2.56
CA PHE A 60 -7.17 -6.79 3.92
C PHE A 60 -8.24 -7.85 4.23
N LEU A 61 -9.49 -7.57 3.90
CA LEU A 61 -10.61 -8.47 4.24
C LEU A 61 -10.80 -9.61 3.24
N THR A 62 -10.46 -9.41 1.96
CA THR A 62 -10.82 -10.36 0.90
C THR A 62 -9.63 -10.99 0.17
N ASN A 63 -8.41 -10.53 0.39
CA ASN A 63 -7.21 -10.76 -0.42
C ASN A 63 -7.31 -10.21 -1.86
N PHE A 64 -8.48 -9.74 -2.30
CA PHE A 64 -8.63 -9.23 -3.66
C PHE A 64 -8.16 -7.77 -3.77
N ILE A 65 -7.22 -7.53 -4.67
CA ILE A 65 -6.76 -6.19 -5.02
C ILE A 65 -7.06 -5.94 -6.50
N PRO A 66 -7.97 -5.02 -6.85
CA PRO A 66 -8.29 -4.73 -8.23
C PRO A 66 -7.05 -4.22 -8.99
N ARG A 67 -6.80 -4.73 -10.18
CA ARG A 67 -5.78 -4.20 -11.07
C ARG A 67 -6.31 -3.05 -11.92
N LEU A 68 -7.57 -3.15 -12.30
CA LEU A 68 -8.32 -2.14 -13.04
C LEU A 68 -9.68 -1.97 -12.41
N ARG A 69 -10.21 -0.73 -12.48
CA ARG A 69 -11.56 -0.41 -12.04
C ARG A 69 -11.73 -0.64 -10.54
N TRP A 70 -12.85 -1.22 -10.13
CA TRP A 70 -13.28 -1.35 -8.74
C TRP A 70 -13.84 -2.73 -8.44
N ALA A 71 -13.87 -3.03 -7.17
CA ALA A 71 -14.63 -4.14 -6.59
C ALA A 71 -15.29 -3.68 -5.30
N ILE A 72 -16.37 -4.35 -4.93
CA ILE A 72 -17.05 -4.14 -3.66
C ILE A 72 -17.38 -5.48 -3.02
N ALA A 73 -17.02 -5.64 -1.75
CA ALA A 73 -17.37 -6.80 -0.96
C ALA A 73 -18.51 -6.44 -0.01
N MET A 74 -19.50 -7.33 0.08
CA MET A 74 -20.51 -7.32 1.13
C MET A 74 -20.19 -8.44 2.11
N LEU A 75 -19.91 -8.07 3.34
CA LEU A 75 -19.44 -8.95 4.41
C LEU A 75 -20.47 -8.89 5.56
N PRO A 76 -21.56 -9.66 5.46
CA PRO A 76 -22.58 -9.72 6.51
C PRO A 76 -22.06 -10.50 7.72
N ARG A 77 -22.60 -10.21 8.91
CA ARG A 77 -22.27 -10.92 10.13
C ARG A 77 -22.67 -12.39 10.09
N ASP A 78 -23.89 -12.66 9.66
CA ASP A 78 -24.58 -13.94 9.80
C ASP A 78 -25.06 -14.52 8.45
N ALA A 79 -24.46 -14.08 7.34
CA ALA A 79 -24.82 -14.56 6.01
C ALA A 79 -23.57 -14.75 5.13
N THR A 80 -23.75 -15.18 3.88
CA THR A 80 -22.66 -15.48 2.95
C THR A 80 -21.93 -14.20 2.49
N PRO A 81 -20.60 -14.10 2.67
CA PRO A 81 -19.78 -13.03 2.08
C PRO A 81 -19.85 -13.06 0.56
N ARG A 82 -19.97 -11.89 -0.08
CA ARG A 82 -20.06 -11.75 -1.54
C ARG A 82 -19.14 -10.65 -2.04
N ILE A 83 -18.73 -10.78 -3.29
CA ILE A 83 -17.94 -9.76 -3.97
C ILE A 83 -18.52 -9.45 -5.35
N LEU A 84 -18.73 -8.17 -5.63
CA LEU A 84 -19.10 -7.66 -6.94
C LEU A 84 -17.89 -7.00 -7.61
N LEU A 85 -17.60 -7.43 -8.81
CA LEU A 85 -16.44 -7.01 -9.58
C LEU A 85 -16.86 -6.26 -10.84
N SER A 86 -16.19 -5.16 -11.12
CA SER A 86 -16.35 -4.41 -12.36
C SER A 86 -15.60 -5.08 -13.53
N VAL A 87 -15.97 -6.32 -13.85
CA VAL A 87 -15.37 -7.17 -14.90
C VAL A 87 -16.44 -7.95 -15.66
N GLY A 88 -16.06 -8.68 -16.69
CA GLY A 88 -16.99 -9.52 -17.46
C GLY A 88 -17.25 -10.88 -16.80
N GLN A 89 -18.44 -11.45 -17.02
CA GLN A 89 -18.85 -12.76 -16.48
C GLN A 89 -17.86 -13.90 -16.82
N ARG A 90 -17.17 -13.83 -17.95
CA ARG A 90 -16.14 -14.81 -18.36
C ARG A 90 -14.96 -14.92 -17.41
N ASP A 91 -14.78 -13.90 -16.55
CA ASP A 91 -13.62 -13.74 -15.69
C ASP A 91 -13.85 -14.38 -14.30
N VAL A 92 -15.12 -14.63 -13.93
CA VAL A 92 -15.52 -15.23 -12.63
C VAL A 92 -14.78 -16.53 -12.30
N PRO A 93 -14.61 -17.51 -13.22
CA PRO A 93 -13.95 -18.78 -12.89
C PRO A 93 -12.51 -18.65 -12.37
N TYR A 94 -11.86 -17.49 -12.58
CA TYR A 94 -10.47 -17.25 -12.12
C TYR A 94 -10.40 -16.62 -10.73
N MET A 95 -11.53 -16.22 -10.18
CA MET A 95 -11.58 -15.46 -8.92
C MET A 95 -11.17 -16.30 -7.71
N GLY A 96 -11.47 -17.59 -7.70
CA GLY A 96 -11.03 -18.50 -6.64
C GLY A 96 -9.49 -18.60 -6.47
N ALA A 97 -8.73 -18.15 -7.49
CA ALA A 97 -7.27 -18.03 -7.38
C ALA A 97 -6.82 -16.70 -6.77
N MET A 98 -7.72 -15.75 -6.44
CA MET A 98 -7.38 -14.39 -6.01
C MET A 98 -8.03 -14.00 -4.68
N THR A 99 -9.12 -14.64 -4.29
CA THR A 99 -9.88 -14.34 -3.07
C THR A 99 -10.42 -15.62 -2.44
N TRP A 100 -10.64 -15.59 -1.15
CA TRP A 100 -11.29 -16.66 -0.41
C TRP A 100 -12.83 -16.61 -0.51
N ILE A 101 -13.39 -15.50 -1.02
CA ILE A 101 -14.84 -15.37 -1.20
C ILE A 101 -15.27 -16.22 -2.40
N GLU A 102 -16.22 -17.14 -2.17
CA GLU A 102 -16.72 -18.07 -3.19
C GLU A 102 -17.85 -17.46 -4.02
N ASP A 103 -18.71 -16.63 -3.40
CA ASP A 103 -19.86 -16.00 -4.06
C ASP A 103 -19.44 -14.73 -4.80
N VAL A 104 -19.07 -14.90 -6.08
CA VAL A 104 -18.48 -13.86 -6.92
C VAL A 104 -19.45 -13.44 -8.02
N HIS A 105 -19.72 -12.15 -8.10
CA HIS A 105 -20.60 -11.53 -9.09
C HIS A 105 -19.86 -10.50 -9.94
N THR A 106 -20.45 -10.16 -11.08
CA THR A 106 -19.92 -9.14 -11.99
C THR A 106 -20.98 -8.11 -12.33
N GLY A 107 -20.55 -6.86 -12.45
CA GLY A 107 -21.43 -5.76 -12.83
C GLY A 107 -20.65 -4.48 -13.08
N TRP A 108 -21.26 -3.54 -13.78
CA TRP A 108 -20.65 -2.25 -14.12
C TRP A 108 -21.12 -1.12 -13.22
N THR A 109 -22.23 -1.36 -12.53
CA THR A 109 -22.86 -0.45 -11.56
C THR A 109 -23.67 -1.30 -10.58
N TRP A 110 -24.17 -0.68 -9.52
CA TRP A 110 -25.21 -1.28 -8.72
C TRP A 110 -26.54 -1.21 -9.48
N ASP A 111 -27.30 -2.31 -9.49
CA ASP A 111 -28.64 -2.38 -10.04
C ASP A 111 -29.53 -3.30 -9.19
N ALA A 112 -30.84 -3.27 -9.45
CA ALA A 112 -31.84 -4.00 -8.65
C ALA A 112 -31.63 -5.52 -8.60
N SER A 113 -30.80 -6.11 -9.46
CA SER A 113 -30.48 -7.55 -9.40
C SER A 113 -29.64 -7.92 -8.16
N PHE A 114 -28.99 -6.94 -7.55
CA PHE A 114 -28.20 -7.14 -6.31
C PHE A 114 -28.99 -6.81 -5.03
N ASP A 115 -30.19 -6.25 -5.13
CA ASP A 115 -31.01 -5.93 -3.96
C ASP A 115 -31.32 -7.14 -3.08
N PRO A 116 -31.53 -8.37 -3.62
CA PRO A 116 -31.72 -9.57 -2.82
C PRO A 116 -30.56 -9.89 -1.87
N TRP A 117 -29.36 -9.36 -2.11
CA TRP A 117 -28.22 -9.55 -1.19
C TRP A 117 -28.51 -9.04 0.21
N PHE A 118 -29.32 -7.99 0.32
CA PHE A 118 -29.71 -7.42 1.61
C PHE A 118 -30.81 -8.24 2.29
N ASP A 119 -31.61 -9.03 1.54
CA ASP A 119 -32.73 -9.77 2.08
C ASP A 119 -32.31 -10.91 3.03
N GLU A 120 -31.04 -11.36 2.94
CA GLU A 120 -30.54 -12.43 3.82
C GLU A 120 -30.32 -11.97 5.27
N PHE A 121 -30.05 -10.69 5.50
CA PHE A 121 -29.76 -10.14 6.84
C PHE A 121 -30.56 -8.88 7.18
N CYS A 122 -31.43 -8.44 6.30
CA CYS A 122 -32.28 -7.27 6.47
C CYS A 122 -33.71 -7.57 6.00
N THR A 123 -34.60 -7.90 6.94
CA THR A 123 -36.02 -8.09 6.64
C THR A 123 -36.77 -6.75 6.72
N ARG A 124 -37.99 -6.67 6.13
CA ARG A 124 -38.82 -5.46 6.24
C ARG A 124 -39.32 -5.22 7.67
N GLU A 125 -39.30 -6.23 8.52
CA GLU A 125 -39.74 -6.18 9.91
C GLU A 125 -38.64 -5.59 10.83
N ASP A 126 -37.37 -5.62 10.41
CA ASP A 126 -36.24 -5.12 11.19
C ASP A 126 -36.15 -3.57 11.26
N GLY A 127 -36.99 -2.86 10.49
CA GLY A 127 -36.85 -1.40 10.32
C GLY A 127 -35.66 -1.05 9.46
N THR A 128 -35.01 0.11 9.73
CA THR A 128 -33.80 0.52 9.04
C THR A 128 -32.58 -0.15 9.67
N VAL A 129 -31.80 -0.87 8.85
CA VAL A 129 -30.61 -1.63 9.24
C VAL A 129 -29.36 -0.81 8.93
N LYS A 130 -28.42 -0.77 9.87
CA LYS A 130 -27.15 -0.06 9.69
C LYS A 130 -26.09 -0.95 9.05
N ILE A 131 -25.37 -0.39 8.09
CA ILE A 131 -24.24 -1.02 7.40
C ILE A 131 -23.04 -0.08 7.44
N GLY A 132 -21.90 -0.61 7.87
CA GLY A 132 -20.62 0.12 7.78
C GLY A 132 -20.14 0.19 6.33
N LEU A 133 -19.97 1.39 5.77
CA LEU A 133 -19.53 1.62 4.41
C LEU A 133 -18.07 2.10 4.42
N LEU A 134 -17.16 1.28 3.88
CA LEU A 134 -15.75 1.60 3.69
C LEU A 134 -15.48 2.01 2.25
N GLY A 135 -14.69 3.06 2.05
CA GLY A 135 -14.35 3.58 0.72
C GLY A 135 -15.46 4.41 0.07
N LYS A 136 -16.38 5.00 0.84
CA LYS A 136 -17.49 5.81 0.31
C LYS A 136 -17.00 6.95 -0.60
N ASP A 137 -15.92 7.63 -0.22
CA ASP A 137 -15.38 8.78 -0.96
C ASP A 137 -14.71 8.40 -2.30
N LEU A 138 -14.42 7.12 -2.49
CA LEU A 138 -13.84 6.57 -3.72
C LEU A 138 -14.91 6.18 -4.74
N MET A 139 -16.14 5.99 -4.28
CA MET A 139 -17.23 5.53 -5.13
C MET A 139 -17.60 6.58 -6.17
N ARG A 140 -17.81 6.12 -7.39
CA ARG A 140 -18.46 6.96 -8.40
C ARG A 140 -19.84 7.39 -7.91
N ARG A 141 -20.17 8.66 -8.12
CA ARG A 141 -21.45 9.20 -7.68
C ARG A 141 -22.66 8.43 -8.21
N GLU A 142 -22.63 7.99 -9.47
CA GLU A 142 -23.70 7.23 -10.08
C GLU A 142 -23.90 5.86 -9.37
N PHE A 143 -22.79 5.20 -9.01
CA PHE A 143 -22.84 3.94 -8.27
C PHE A 143 -23.43 4.13 -6.87
N LEU A 144 -22.94 5.12 -6.14
CA LEU A 144 -23.42 5.43 -4.79
C LEU A 144 -24.92 5.82 -4.81
N THR A 145 -25.33 6.65 -5.78
CA THR A 145 -26.74 7.04 -5.93
C THR A 145 -27.64 5.84 -6.27
N ALA A 146 -27.17 4.93 -7.13
CA ALA A 146 -27.92 3.71 -7.45
C ALA A 146 -28.08 2.81 -6.21
N LEU A 147 -27.00 2.62 -5.46
CA LEU A 147 -26.98 1.86 -4.21
C LEU A 147 -27.93 2.49 -3.17
N GLU A 148 -27.82 3.78 -2.91
CA GLU A 148 -28.67 4.50 -1.93
C GLU A 148 -30.15 4.47 -2.34
N ASN A 149 -30.49 4.58 -3.63
CA ASN A 149 -31.85 4.52 -4.12
C ASN A 149 -32.47 3.12 -4.00
N SER A 150 -31.71 2.06 -4.31
CA SER A 150 -32.21 0.68 -4.25
C SER A 150 -32.43 0.21 -2.83
N THR A 151 -31.73 0.79 -1.86
CA THR A 151 -31.79 0.44 -0.44
C THR A 151 -32.58 1.44 0.40
N ALA A 152 -33.17 2.47 -0.22
CA ALA A 152 -33.86 3.55 0.48
C ALA A 152 -34.94 3.05 1.43
N GLY A 153 -34.90 3.52 2.68
CA GLY A 153 -35.83 3.14 3.74
C GLY A 153 -35.57 1.75 4.36
N ARG A 154 -34.58 1.00 3.90
CA ARG A 154 -34.17 -0.31 4.44
C ARG A 154 -32.79 -0.27 5.07
N ILE A 155 -31.86 0.45 4.46
CA ILE A 155 -30.45 0.48 4.82
C ILE A 155 -30.04 1.91 5.13
N GLU A 156 -29.30 2.08 6.21
CA GLU A 156 -28.55 3.28 6.56
C GLU A 156 -27.06 2.97 6.43
N PHE A 157 -26.38 3.62 5.48
CA PHE A 157 -24.94 3.48 5.31
C PHE A 157 -24.21 4.47 6.21
N GLU A 158 -23.55 3.95 7.23
CA GLU A 158 -22.66 4.74 8.09
C GLU A 158 -21.22 4.68 7.56
N ARG A 159 -20.53 5.82 7.57
CA ARG A 159 -19.09 5.89 7.17
C ARG A 159 -18.24 5.13 8.19
N GLY A 160 -17.53 4.11 7.73
CA GLY A 160 -16.75 3.23 8.58
C GLY A 160 -15.22 3.39 8.49
N ASP A 161 -14.71 4.23 7.58
CA ASP A 161 -13.28 4.30 7.27
C ASP A 161 -12.41 4.62 8.51
N GLU A 162 -12.78 5.62 9.30
CA GLU A 162 -12.06 6.01 10.51
C GLU A 162 -12.15 4.96 11.62
N ILE A 163 -13.31 4.31 11.74
CA ILE A 163 -13.55 3.23 12.73
C ILE A 163 -12.72 1.99 12.37
N PHE A 164 -12.55 1.71 11.08
CA PHE A 164 -11.81 0.56 10.58
C PHE A 164 -10.29 0.80 10.49
N ALA A 165 -9.84 2.03 10.39
CA ALA A 165 -8.44 2.41 10.24
C ALA A 165 -7.48 1.75 11.28
N PRO A 166 -7.82 1.61 12.58
CA PRO A 166 -6.95 0.94 13.54
C PRO A 166 -6.66 -0.53 13.21
N LEU A 167 -7.60 -1.26 12.59
CA LEU A 167 -7.35 -2.63 12.14
C LEU A 167 -6.35 -2.71 10.98
N LEU A 168 -6.36 -1.73 10.08
CA LEU A 168 -5.42 -1.66 8.97
C LEU A 168 -4.02 -1.22 9.40
N SER A 169 -3.95 -0.37 10.43
CA SER A 169 -2.68 0.19 10.92
C SER A 169 -1.84 -0.86 11.62
N LYS A 170 -2.44 -1.66 12.51
CA LYS A 170 -1.75 -2.70 13.27
C LYS A 170 -1.47 -3.91 12.38
N LYS A 171 -0.19 -4.13 12.05
CA LYS A 171 0.21 -5.26 11.20
C LYS A 171 0.15 -6.57 11.97
N ARG A 172 -0.40 -7.57 11.33
CA ARG A 172 -0.48 -8.94 11.87
C ARG A 172 0.86 -9.67 11.61
N PRO A 173 1.20 -10.72 12.37
CA PRO A 173 2.49 -11.41 12.22
C PRO A 173 2.79 -11.88 10.79
N ARG A 174 1.78 -12.35 10.05
CA ARG A 174 1.93 -12.77 8.64
C ARG A 174 2.17 -11.58 7.72
N GLU A 175 1.51 -10.45 7.95
CA GLU A 175 1.77 -9.21 7.20
C GLU A 175 3.19 -8.71 7.46
N MET A 176 3.65 -8.72 8.70
CA MET A 176 5.03 -8.36 9.05
C MET A 176 6.06 -9.24 8.34
N ALA A 177 5.80 -10.56 8.25
CA ALA A 177 6.67 -11.47 7.52
C ALA A 177 6.71 -11.15 6.02
N LEU A 178 5.56 -10.82 5.41
CA LEU A 178 5.49 -10.43 3.99
C LEU A 178 6.13 -9.06 3.72
N ILE A 179 5.97 -8.09 4.63
CA ILE A 179 6.66 -6.79 4.55
C ILE A 179 8.17 -6.99 4.63
N SER A 180 8.65 -7.88 5.51
CA SER A 180 10.07 -8.22 5.62
C SER A 180 10.60 -8.88 4.33
N ASP A 181 9.80 -9.72 3.67
CA ASP A 181 10.18 -10.29 2.37
C ASP A 181 10.16 -9.23 1.27
N ALA A 182 9.17 -8.33 1.23
CA ALA A 182 9.17 -7.20 0.32
C ALA A 182 10.41 -6.31 0.51
N TRP A 183 10.81 -6.08 1.77
CA TRP A 183 12.03 -5.34 2.08
C TRP A 183 13.29 -6.03 1.54
N ARG A 184 13.43 -7.35 1.70
CA ARG A 184 14.56 -8.11 1.13
C ARG A 184 14.61 -8.02 -0.39
N ILE A 185 13.46 -7.94 -1.05
CA ILE A 185 13.40 -7.72 -2.51
C ILE A 185 13.90 -6.32 -2.86
N VAL A 186 13.52 -5.29 -2.08
CA VAL A 186 14.02 -3.92 -2.25
C VAL A 186 15.54 -3.87 -2.08
N GLU A 187 16.08 -4.48 -1.03
CA GLU A 187 17.54 -4.56 -0.80
C GLU A 187 18.27 -5.23 -1.98
N ALA A 188 17.76 -6.40 -2.42
CA ALA A 188 18.35 -7.10 -3.55
C ALA A 188 18.28 -6.29 -4.87
N ALA A 189 17.24 -5.49 -5.05
CA ALA A 189 17.10 -4.58 -6.19
C ALA A 189 18.10 -3.41 -6.09
N ALA A 190 18.26 -2.82 -4.91
CA ALA A 190 19.23 -1.77 -4.66
C ALA A 190 20.67 -2.25 -4.87
N ASP A 191 21.01 -3.46 -4.42
CA ASP A 191 22.30 -4.10 -4.64
C ASP A 191 22.57 -4.33 -6.13
N ALA A 192 21.58 -4.82 -6.89
CA ALA A 192 21.71 -5.02 -8.34
C ALA A 192 21.95 -3.69 -9.07
N MET A 193 21.24 -2.63 -8.67
CA MET A 193 21.45 -1.27 -9.16
C MET A 193 22.88 -0.79 -8.89
N ALA A 194 23.35 -0.93 -7.65
CA ALA A 194 24.69 -0.50 -7.25
C ALA A 194 25.79 -1.26 -8.00
N GLN A 195 25.65 -2.57 -8.17
CA GLN A 195 26.58 -3.41 -8.92
C GLN A 195 26.65 -2.99 -10.40
N SER A 196 25.50 -2.76 -11.04
CA SER A 196 25.44 -2.26 -12.42
C SER A 196 26.11 -0.90 -12.55
N TRP A 197 25.83 0.02 -11.63
CA TRP A 197 26.46 1.34 -11.57
C TRP A 197 27.98 1.25 -11.43
N GLN A 198 28.47 0.43 -10.50
CA GLN A 198 29.92 0.21 -10.29
C GLN A 198 30.57 -0.44 -11.51
N GLY A 199 29.85 -1.30 -12.23
CA GLY A 199 30.28 -1.91 -13.49
C GLY A 199 30.38 -0.94 -14.68
N GLY A 200 30.04 0.35 -14.48
CA GLY A 200 30.18 1.39 -15.51
C GLY A 200 28.90 1.70 -16.29
N SER A 201 27.75 1.09 -15.95
CA SER A 201 26.47 1.39 -16.59
C SER A 201 26.01 2.81 -16.29
N ASP A 202 25.19 3.38 -17.17
CA ASP A 202 24.46 4.62 -16.88
C ASP A 202 23.36 4.41 -15.84
N ALA A 203 22.72 5.50 -15.41
CA ALA A 203 21.69 5.46 -14.36
C ALA A 203 20.46 4.69 -14.80
N MET A 204 20.04 4.80 -16.08
CA MET A 204 18.88 4.09 -16.60
C MET A 204 19.08 2.57 -16.64
N HIS A 205 20.25 2.11 -17.14
CA HIS A 205 20.57 0.68 -17.15
C HIS A 205 20.65 0.12 -15.73
N SER A 206 21.22 0.87 -14.80
CA SER A 206 21.30 0.46 -13.39
C SER A 206 19.89 0.36 -12.77
N ALA A 207 18.98 1.27 -13.11
CA ALA A 207 17.57 1.21 -12.68
C ALA A 207 16.82 0.02 -13.31
N ILE A 208 17.10 -0.32 -14.59
CA ILE A 208 16.54 -1.52 -15.24
C ILE A 208 17.00 -2.79 -14.52
N GLU A 209 18.26 -2.88 -14.10
CA GLU A 209 18.76 -4.04 -13.35
C GLU A 209 18.09 -4.18 -11.99
N ALA A 210 17.79 -3.08 -11.31
CA ALA A 210 16.98 -3.11 -10.07
C ALA A 210 15.58 -3.68 -10.33
N GLU A 211 14.87 -3.18 -11.35
CA GLU A 211 13.54 -3.67 -11.69
C GLU A 211 13.58 -5.15 -12.11
N ARG A 212 14.53 -5.53 -12.95
CA ARG A 212 14.73 -6.93 -13.36
C ARG A 212 14.94 -7.84 -12.15
N ARG A 213 15.76 -7.41 -11.19
CA ARG A 213 16.05 -8.18 -9.98
C ARG A 213 14.80 -8.34 -9.12
N ALA A 214 14.06 -7.26 -8.88
CA ALA A 214 12.82 -7.29 -8.09
C ALA A 214 11.76 -8.21 -8.73
N ARG A 215 11.54 -8.09 -10.04
CA ARG A 215 10.61 -8.96 -10.79
C ARG A 215 11.04 -10.43 -10.75
N GLY A 216 12.34 -10.70 -10.85
CA GLY A 216 12.90 -12.05 -10.72
C GLY A 216 12.71 -12.67 -9.32
N LEU A 217 12.39 -11.88 -8.31
CA LEU A 217 12.03 -12.29 -6.95
C LEU A 217 10.52 -12.22 -6.69
N ALA A 218 9.73 -12.27 -7.76
CA ALA A 218 8.26 -12.28 -7.74
C ALA A 218 7.59 -11.01 -7.21
N ALA A 219 8.23 -9.84 -7.31
CA ALA A 219 7.57 -8.57 -7.06
C ALA A 219 6.39 -8.37 -8.03
N HIS A 220 5.22 -8.01 -7.50
CA HIS A 220 4.01 -7.78 -8.29
C HIS A 220 3.98 -6.40 -8.93
N ASP A 221 4.47 -5.39 -8.19
CA ASP A 221 4.66 -4.03 -8.66
C ASP A 221 6.06 -3.58 -8.26
N VAL A 222 6.71 -2.85 -9.15
CA VAL A 222 8.04 -2.26 -8.92
C VAL A 222 8.01 -0.85 -9.46
N ARG A 223 8.41 0.10 -8.63
CA ARG A 223 8.53 1.52 -9.01
C ARG A 223 9.94 1.97 -8.74
N VAL A 224 10.57 2.53 -9.76
CA VAL A 224 11.94 3.03 -9.67
C VAL A 224 11.96 4.47 -10.16
N LEU A 225 12.55 5.35 -9.35
CA LEU A 225 12.98 6.68 -9.75
C LEU A 225 14.48 6.74 -9.59
N PHE A 226 15.17 7.50 -10.44
CA PHE A 226 16.61 7.63 -10.39
C PHE A 226 17.07 9.02 -10.85
N SER A 227 18.29 9.40 -10.49
CA SER A 227 18.89 10.69 -10.88
C SER A 227 20.01 10.50 -11.88
N THR A 228 20.17 11.49 -12.76
CA THR A 228 21.30 11.59 -13.70
C THR A 228 22.13 12.87 -13.48
N ASP A 229 21.77 13.66 -12.47
CA ASP A 229 22.28 15.03 -12.22
C ASP A 229 22.99 15.19 -10.88
N GLY A 230 23.61 14.12 -10.36
CA GLY A 230 24.27 14.14 -9.06
C GLY A 230 23.31 14.10 -7.87
N GLY A 231 22.16 13.48 -8.05
CA GLY A 231 21.19 13.24 -7.00
C GLY A 231 20.19 14.38 -6.76
N ARG A 232 20.15 15.42 -7.59
CA ARG A 232 19.26 16.57 -7.35
C ARG A 232 17.82 16.29 -7.71
N THR A 233 17.61 15.58 -8.84
CA THR A 233 16.27 15.34 -9.38
C THR A 233 16.06 13.85 -9.63
N LEU A 234 15.02 13.26 -9.06
CA LEU A 234 14.62 11.89 -9.35
C LEU A 234 13.56 11.89 -10.44
N VAL A 235 13.79 11.08 -11.46
CA VAL A 235 12.90 10.94 -12.61
C VAL A 235 12.48 9.49 -12.82
N PRO A 236 11.27 9.23 -13.33
CA PRO A 236 10.84 7.90 -13.74
C PRO A 236 11.47 7.50 -15.07
N PHE A 237 11.26 6.26 -15.48
CA PHE A 237 11.57 5.86 -16.86
C PHE A 237 10.68 6.63 -17.84
N TYR A 238 11.31 7.44 -18.70
CA TYR A 238 10.63 8.07 -19.83
C TYR A 238 11.63 8.26 -20.99
N GLY A 239 11.30 7.70 -22.13
CA GLY A 239 12.21 7.71 -23.28
C GLY A 239 13.58 7.07 -22.96
N ILE A 240 14.60 7.51 -23.68
CA ILE A 240 15.99 7.15 -23.39
C ILE A 240 16.57 8.26 -22.52
N THR A 241 16.93 7.93 -21.29
CA THR A 241 17.60 8.84 -20.36
C THR A 241 19.06 8.43 -20.26
N GLU A 242 19.92 9.17 -20.94
CA GLU A 242 21.36 8.99 -20.86
C GLU A 242 21.94 9.87 -19.74
N GLY A 243 22.96 9.37 -19.08
CA GLY A 243 23.70 10.14 -18.09
C GLY A 243 24.16 9.31 -16.90
N ARG A 244 25.23 9.80 -16.30
CA ARG A 244 25.88 9.17 -15.15
C ARG A 244 26.31 10.25 -14.17
N GLY A 245 25.33 10.95 -13.58
CA GLY A 245 25.64 11.88 -12.49
C GLY A 245 26.11 11.11 -11.25
N ASP A 246 27.20 11.53 -10.62
CA ASP A 246 27.72 10.94 -9.39
C ASP A 246 27.57 11.94 -8.23
N PRO A 247 26.82 11.60 -7.17
CA PRO A 247 26.16 10.32 -6.89
C PRO A 247 24.90 10.11 -7.73
N MET A 248 24.51 8.84 -7.89
CA MET A 248 23.17 8.48 -8.30
C MET A 248 22.32 8.33 -7.03
N VAL A 249 21.21 9.06 -6.94
CA VAL A 249 20.16 8.85 -5.95
C VAL A 249 19.03 8.10 -6.63
N ALA A 250 18.49 7.09 -5.96
CA ALA A 250 17.36 6.33 -6.47
C ALA A 250 16.31 6.05 -5.39
N TYR A 251 15.07 5.90 -5.82
CA TYR A 251 13.95 5.39 -5.07
C TYR A 251 13.51 4.07 -5.66
N ILE A 252 13.33 3.06 -4.82
CA ILE A 252 12.87 1.73 -5.21
C ILE A 252 11.72 1.37 -4.28
N ALA A 253 10.53 1.12 -4.84
CA ALA A 253 9.40 0.57 -4.11
C ALA A 253 8.95 -0.74 -4.74
N VAL A 254 8.62 -1.70 -3.90
CA VAL A 254 8.21 -3.05 -4.30
C VAL A 254 6.92 -3.43 -3.60
N LYS A 255 5.99 -3.99 -4.36
CA LYS A 255 4.80 -4.66 -3.82
C LYS A 255 4.94 -6.16 -3.93
N TYR A 256 4.85 -6.86 -2.81
CA TYR A 256 4.91 -8.31 -2.73
C TYR A 256 3.71 -8.86 -1.96
N LEU A 257 2.92 -9.73 -2.60
CA LEU A 257 1.67 -10.29 -2.02
C LEU A 257 0.77 -9.23 -1.35
N GLY A 258 0.61 -8.09 -2.04
CA GLY A 258 -0.24 -6.98 -1.59
C GLY A 258 0.40 -5.97 -0.64
N LEU A 259 1.60 -6.23 -0.14
CA LEU A 259 2.28 -5.38 0.83
C LEU A 259 3.50 -4.67 0.22
N TRP A 260 3.68 -3.40 0.59
CA TRP A 260 4.72 -2.55 0.09
C TRP A 260 5.93 -2.48 1.02
N ALA A 261 7.09 -2.35 0.40
CA ALA A 261 8.34 -1.90 1.00
C ALA A 261 9.02 -0.90 0.05
N GLU A 262 9.83 0.01 0.60
CA GLU A 262 10.51 1.02 -0.19
C GLU A 262 11.89 1.36 0.35
N SER A 263 12.76 1.88 -0.49
CA SER A 263 14.04 2.45 -0.09
C SER A 263 14.44 3.62 -0.96
N PHE A 264 15.07 4.61 -0.33
CA PHE A 264 15.95 5.57 -0.99
C PHE A 264 17.40 5.17 -0.79
N VAL A 265 18.17 5.18 -1.86
CA VAL A 265 19.59 4.84 -1.84
C VAL A 265 20.43 5.90 -2.57
N THR A 266 21.63 6.15 -2.07
CA THR A 266 22.61 7.02 -2.72
C THR A 266 23.83 6.19 -3.07
N ILE A 267 24.11 6.03 -4.37
CA ILE A 267 25.10 5.14 -4.95
C ILE A 267 26.21 6.00 -5.60
N GLY A 268 27.44 5.48 -5.63
CA GLY A 268 28.59 6.12 -6.23
C GLY A 268 29.52 6.77 -5.19
N ASP A 269 30.58 7.40 -5.66
CA ASP A 269 31.65 8.00 -4.82
C ASP A 269 31.46 9.49 -4.59
N GLY A 270 30.55 10.13 -5.32
CA GLY A 270 30.22 11.53 -5.13
C GLY A 270 29.52 11.82 -3.81
N ALA A 271 29.54 13.10 -3.42
CA ALA A 271 28.80 13.63 -2.25
C ALA A 271 29.04 12.87 -0.93
N GLN A 272 30.29 12.44 -0.65
CA GLN A 272 30.62 11.65 0.54
C GLN A 272 30.20 12.32 1.86
N GLN A 273 30.32 13.65 1.93
CA GLN A 273 29.93 14.40 3.12
C GLN A 273 28.41 14.39 3.30
N ALA A 274 27.63 14.57 2.23
CA ALA A 274 26.17 14.48 2.29
C ALA A 274 25.72 13.05 2.69
N LYS A 275 26.36 12.02 2.13
CA LYS A 275 26.10 10.60 2.48
C LYS A 275 26.38 10.32 3.95
N ALA A 276 27.52 10.77 4.48
CA ALA A 276 27.87 10.58 5.88
C ALA A 276 26.87 11.27 6.82
N ARG A 277 26.48 12.52 6.50
CA ARG A 277 25.46 13.25 7.27
C ARG A 277 24.10 12.57 7.20
N ALA A 278 23.69 12.15 6.01
CA ALA A 278 22.40 11.47 5.83
C ALA A 278 22.35 10.13 6.61
N GLY A 279 23.43 9.36 6.59
CA GLY A 279 23.54 8.13 7.36
C GLY A 279 23.51 8.37 8.88
N ALA A 280 24.19 9.42 9.37
CA ALA A 280 24.18 9.79 10.80
C ALA A 280 22.77 10.23 11.25
N ALA A 281 22.08 11.04 10.45
CA ALA A 281 20.71 11.46 10.71
C ALA A 281 19.74 10.28 10.77
N LEU A 282 19.79 9.41 9.76
CA LEU A 282 18.96 8.22 9.71
C LEU A 282 19.22 7.30 10.90
N GLY A 283 20.48 7.12 11.29
CA GLY A 283 20.86 6.36 12.49
C GLY A 283 20.27 6.94 13.78
N ALA A 284 20.29 8.27 13.94
CA ALA A 284 19.67 8.95 15.09
C ALA A 284 18.15 8.78 15.11
N MET A 285 17.48 8.92 13.95
CA MET A 285 16.05 8.70 13.81
C MET A 285 15.66 7.27 14.18
N ILE A 286 16.40 6.27 13.69
CA ILE A 286 16.16 4.84 14.00
C ILE A 286 16.33 4.59 15.50
N ALA A 287 17.37 5.15 16.12
CA ALA A 287 17.62 4.98 17.56
C ALA A 287 16.52 5.55 18.45
N ALA A 288 15.87 6.63 17.99
CA ALA A 288 14.76 7.29 18.68
C ALA A 288 13.40 6.61 18.40
N ALA A 289 13.25 5.88 17.29
CA ALA A 289 12.00 5.25 16.89
C ALA A 289 11.63 4.09 17.82
N LYS A 290 10.81 4.39 18.84
CA LYS A 290 10.33 3.42 19.85
C LYS A 290 8.81 3.57 20.04
N PRO A 291 8.13 2.52 20.55
CA PRO A 291 6.71 2.61 20.87
C PRO A 291 6.40 3.82 21.75
N GLY A 292 5.36 4.57 21.41
CA GLY A 292 4.89 5.74 22.15
C GLY A 292 5.61 7.06 21.83
N VAL A 293 6.73 7.04 21.11
CA VAL A 293 7.43 8.28 20.70
C VAL A 293 6.59 9.01 19.66
N PRO A 294 6.35 10.33 19.79
CA PRO A 294 5.68 11.13 18.77
C PRO A 294 6.47 11.15 17.46
N VAL A 295 5.78 11.07 16.32
CA VAL A 295 6.46 11.14 15.00
C VAL A 295 7.08 12.52 14.78
N SER A 296 6.54 13.58 15.39
CA SER A 296 7.12 14.93 15.37
C SER A 296 8.51 15.00 16.05
N GLU A 297 8.77 14.19 17.08
CA GLU A 297 10.09 14.11 17.71
C GLU A 297 11.12 13.52 16.76
N ILE A 298 10.75 12.50 16.00
CA ILE A 298 11.61 11.92 14.95
C ILE A 298 11.86 12.95 13.84
N ALA A 299 10.84 13.71 13.44
CA ALA A 299 10.97 14.78 12.46
C ALA A 299 11.89 15.92 12.97
N ASP A 300 11.83 16.24 14.25
CA ASP A 300 12.66 17.26 14.89
C ASP A 300 14.15 16.85 14.90
N ILE A 301 14.42 15.58 15.22
CA ILE A 301 15.76 14.99 15.10
C ILE A 301 16.29 15.14 13.66
N ALA A 302 15.47 14.81 12.66
CA ALA A 302 15.85 14.95 11.26
C ALA A 302 16.16 16.41 10.91
N LEU A 303 15.30 17.35 11.29
CA LEU A 303 15.50 18.79 11.08
C LEU A 303 16.80 19.29 11.71
N GLY A 304 17.12 18.86 12.92
CA GLY A 304 18.37 19.18 13.60
C GLY A 304 19.61 18.74 12.80
N HIS A 305 19.56 17.61 12.12
CA HIS A 305 20.64 17.08 11.29
C HIS A 305 20.81 17.80 9.93
N LEU A 306 19.83 18.60 9.48
CA LEU A 306 20.02 19.44 8.28
C LEU A 306 21.10 20.50 8.49
N ALA A 307 21.26 21.01 9.74
CA ALA A 307 22.36 21.92 10.14
C ALA A 307 22.61 23.07 9.15
N GLY A 308 21.53 23.70 8.68
CA GLY A 308 21.55 24.83 7.74
C GLY A 308 21.49 24.44 6.25
N SER A 309 21.64 23.15 5.88
CA SER A 309 21.39 22.68 4.53
C SER A 309 19.88 22.50 4.28
N ALA A 310 19.46 22.50 3.02
CA ALA A 310 18.07 22.19 2.66
C ALA A 310 17.80 20.68 2.71
N ALA A 311 16.58 20.30 3.09
CA ALA A 311 16.11 18.94 2.88
C ALA A 311 16.04 18.63 1.38
N HIS A 312 16.26 17.37 1.02
CA HIS A 312 16.16 16.93 -0.37
C HIS A 312 14.73 17.18 -0.90
N PRO A 313 14.55 17.80 -2.09
CA PRO A 313 13.23 18.17 -2.61
C PRO A 313 12.24 17.02 -2.69
N MET A 314 12.72 15.79 -2.91
CA MET A 314 11.88 14.58 -3.00
C MET A 314 11.12 14.25 -1.71
N ILE A 315 11.65 14.61 -0.56
CA ILE A 315 11.01 14.36 0.73
C ILE A 315 10.48 15.62 1.41
N GLY A 316 11.00 16.81 1.05
CA GLY A 316 10.62 18.06 1.70
C GLY A 316 10.78 17.98 3.21
N ALA A 317 9.70 18.31 3.95
CA ALA A 317 9.63 18.24 5.41
C ALA A 317 8.98 16.94 5.93
N ASN A 318 8.81 15.92 5.09
CA ASN A 318 8.26 14.62 5.48
C ASN A 318 9.39 13.59 5.60
N PHE A 319 9.73 13.22 6.83
CA PHE A 319 10.86 12.34 7.15
C PHE A 319 10.49 10.87 7.33
N GLY A 320 9.26 10.48 6.99
CA GLY A 320 8.82 9.09 7.02
C GLY A 320 7.30 8.95 7.05
N HIS A 321 6.85 7.73 7.00
CA HIS A 321 5.43 7.37 7.10
C HIS A 321 5.28 5.90 7.48
N ALA A 322 4.06 5.49 7.88
CA ALA A 322 3.74 4.07 7.96
C ALA A 322 3.58 3.48 6.54
N ILE A 323 3.84 2.16 6.43
CA ILE A 323 3.81 1.45 5.14
C ILE A 323 3.24 0.04 5.33
N GLY A 324 2.64 -0.51 4.29
CA GLY A 324 2.10 -1.86 4.30
C GLY A 324 1.16 -2.12 3.14
N LEU A 325 -0.15 -2.06 3.36
CA LEU A 325 -1.14 -2.26 2.30
C LEU A 325 -1.13 -1.12 1.27
N SER A 326 -0.79 0.09 1.70
CA SER A 326 -0.45 1.20 0.81
C SER A 326 1.03 1.55 0.91
N MET A 327 1.56 2.15 -0.15
CA MET A 327 2.94 2.63 -0.22
C MET A 327 3.18 3.76 0.80
N THR A 328 2.14 4.55 1.07
CA THR A 328 2.14 5.57 2.11
C THR A 328 0.90 5.39 2.99
N GLU A 329 1.09 5.22 4.28
CA GLU A 329 0.04 5.13 5.29
C GLU A 329 0.29 6.16 6.40
N ALA A 330 -0.76 6.56 7.10
CA ALA A 330 -0.62 7.41 8.27
C ALA A 330 0.00 6.62 9.46
N PRO A 331 0.74 7.29 10.34
CA PRO A 331 1.06 8.70 10.33
C PRO A 331 2.25 9.05 9.40
N GLU A 332 2.28 10.28 8.89
CA GLU A 332 3.46 10.88 8.26
C GLU A 332 4.34 11.56 9.32
N PHE A 333 5.66 11.53 9.11
CA PHE A 333 6.65 12.08 10.05
C PHE A 333 6.94 13.54 9.71
N THR A 334 6.08 14.42 10.19
CA THR A 334 6.22 15.87 10.07
C THR A 334 6.22 16.53 11.45
N ILE A 335 6.76 17.73 11.56
CA ILE A 335 6.88 18.44 12.83
C ILE A 335 5.52 18.74 13.49
N ASP A 336 4.48 18.89 12.67
CA ASP A 336 3.13 19.23 13.15
C ASP A 336 2.28 17.99 13.50
N ASN A 337 2.79 16.78 13.31
CA ASN A 337 2.03 15.56 13.55
C ASN A 337 2.31 14.99 14.94
N SER A 338 1.31 15.03 15.80
CA SER A 338 1.39 14.55 17.19
C SER A 338 1.13 13.04 17.37
N ALA A 339 0.87 12.31 16.30
CA ALA A 339 0.65 10.86 16.39
C ALA A 339 1.90 10.15 16.94
N SER A 340 1.70 9.08 17.72
CA SER A 340 2.80 8.32 18.30
C SER A 340 3.01 7.01 17.56
N LEU A 341 4.26 6.53 17.54
CA LEU A 341 4.64 5.22 17.02
C LEU A 341 3.92 4.11 17.79
N GLN A 342 3.30 3.21 17.06
CA GLN A 342 2.50 2.12 17.62
C GLN A 342 3.26 0.80 17.52
N SER A 343 3.28 0.04 18.63
CA SER A 343 3.82 -1.33 18.62
C SER A 343 3.02 -2.24 17.66
N GLY A 344 3.73 -3.05 16.91
CA GLY A 344 3.15 -3.92 15.87
C GLY A 344 2.91 -3.21 14.54
N ASN A 345 3.51 -2.04 14.33
CA ASN A 345 3.44 -1.31 13.08
C ASN A 345 4.78 -1.25 12.34
N CYS A 346 4.75 -0.95 11.06
CA CYS A 346 5.92 -0.81 10.20
C CYS A 346 5.97 0.61 9.63
N TYR A 347 7.15 1.21 9.68
CA TYR A 347 7.39 2.57 9.21
C TYR A 347 8.61 2.61 8.31
N THR A 348 8.59 3.51 7.33
CA THR A 348 9.79 3.94 6.62
C THR A 348 10.26 5.27 7.20
N LEU A 349 11.54 5.35 7.52
CA LEU A 349 12.22 6.58 7.90
C LEU A 349 13.09 7.00 6.74
N ARG A 350 13.13 8.29 6.41
CA ARG A 350 13.90 8.80 5.29
C ARG A 350 14.54 10.13 5.64
N PHE A 351 15.77 10.31 5.17
CA PHE A 351 16.50 11.55 5.34
C PHE A 351 17.27 11.91 4.08
N GLY A 352 17.22 13.17 3.69
CA GLY A 352 17.92 13.63 2.52
C GLY A 352 18.37 15.07 2.64
N ILE A 353 19.54 15.34 2.06
CA ILE A 353 20.17 16.67 1.96
C ILE A 353 20.31 17.04 0.49
N SER A 354 20.04 18.30 0.17
CA SER A 354 20.40 18.93 -1.11
C SER A 354 21.14 20.23 -0.79
N ASP A 355 22.44 20.24 -1.08
CA ASP A 355 23.33 21.35 -0.71
C ASP A 355 24.41 21.52 -1.77
N GLU A 356 24.73 22.78 -2.15
CA GLU A 356 25.69 23.05 -3.19
C GLU A 356 27.16 22.72 -2.78
N ALA A 357 27.48 22.85 -1.50
CA ALA A 357 28.83 22.63 -0.99
C ALA A 357 29.12 21.16 -0.66
N VAL A 358 28.12 20.43 -0.11
CA VAL A 358 28.34 19.04 0.33
C VAL A 358 27.71 18.00 -0.59
N GLY A 359 26.90 18.44 -1.57
CA GLY A 359 26.24 17.59 -2.54
C GLY A 359 24.86 17.13 -2.09
N CYS A 360 24.31 16.16 -2.84
CA CYS A 360 23.00 15.58 -2.56
C CYS A 360 23.12 14.13 -2.07
N ALA A 361 22.33 13.78 -1.07
CA ALA A 361 22.16 12.39 -0.64
C ALA A 361 20.74 12.19 -0.11
N LEU A 362 20.18 11.01 -0.35
CA LEU A 362 18.88 10.58 0.14
C LEU A 362 18.96 9.12 0.52
N VAL A 363 18.58 8.80 1.73
CA VAL A 363 18.62 7.45 2.30
C VAL A 363 17.36 7.15 3.10
N SER A 364 17.02 5.89 3.24
CA SER A 364 15.91 5.47 4.09
C SER A 364 16.17 4.12 4.75
N ALA A 365 15.36 3.81 5.75
CA ALA A 365 15.30 2.49 6.38
C ALA A 365 13.86 2.18 6.77
N MET A 366 13.49 0.91 6.72
CA MET A 366 12.26 0.43 7.31
C MET A 366 12.52 0.00 8.75
N VAL A 367 11.60 0.35 9.65
CA VAL A 367 11.65 -0.01 11.07
C VAL A 367 10.35 -0.69 11.50
N HIS A 368 10.50 -1.74 12.31
CA HIS A 368 9.38 -2.43 12.95
C HIS A 368 9.36 -2.01 14.42
N ILE A 369 8.23 -1.54 14.88
CA ILE A 369 8.05 -0.99 16.22
C ILE A 369 7.26 -1.99 17.09
#